data_7574b771afddbb1160d9ef34e5d97992
#
_entry.id   7574b771afddbb1160d9ef34e5d97992
#
_cell.length_a   1.000
_cell.length_b   1.000
_cell.length_c   1.000
_cell.angle_alpha   90.00
_cell.angle_beta   90.00
_cell.angle_gamma   90.00
#
_symmetry.space_group_name_H-M   'P 1'
#
loop_
_entity.id
_entity.type
_entity.pdbx_description
1 polymer ?
#
loop_
_entity_poly.entity_id
_entity_poly.type
_entity_poly.pdbx_seq_one_letter_code
_entity_poly.pdbx_strand_id
1 'polypeptide(L)'
;MPFVDLHCDTIARLLACRRAGLPGQLRTGEGAHVTLEKLQRSGYLLQNFALFVNLQGETPPPGEGAGAEDLYRLSMGCRAGSPLEEVLTLADLYWTEMEANEDLAVPVRSFQEMERARQAGKIASPANFFIRIFRKSR
;
A
#
# COMPACT_ATOMS: atom_id res chain seq x y z
N MET A 1 24.54 -3.21 -1.29
CA MET A 1 23.85 -4.08 -0.31
C MET A 1 22.36 -3.92 -0.58
N PRO A 2 21.57 -4.98 -0.80
CA PRO A 2 20.14 -4.85 -1.09
C PRO A 2 19.37 -4.42 0.17
N PHE A 3 18.32 -3.60 -0.01
CA PHE A 3 17.47 -3.13 1.07
C PHE A 3 16.24 -4.00 1.19
N VAL A 4 15.78 -4.17 2.43
CA VAL A 4 14.54 -4.85 2.79
C VAL A 4 13.74 -3.91 3.68
N ASP A 5 12.52 -3.62 3.28
CA ASP A 5 11.58 -2.84 4.07
C ASP A 5 10.34 -3.69 4.38
N LEU A 6 10.02 -3.76 5.66
CA LEU A 6 8.98 -4.64 6.17
C LEU A 6 7.63 -3.94 6.37
N HIS A 7 7.53 -2.64 6.06
CA HIS A 7 6.27 -1.93 6.22
C HIS A 7 6.22 -0.62 5.46
N CYS A 8 5.21 -0.45 4.60
CA CYS A 8 4.77 0.86 4.15
C CYS A 8 3.27 0.86 3.85
N ASP A 9 2.61 2.02 4.02
CA ASP A 9 1.17 2.22 3.85
C ASP A 9 0.79 2.72 2.45
N THR A 10 1.64 2.49 1.45
CA THR A 10 1.45 3.03 0.10
C THR A 10 0.11 2.63 -0.52
N ILE A 11 -0.35 1.38 -0.34
CA ILE A 11 -1.62 0.92 -0.92
C ILE A 11 -2.81 1.70 -0.36
N ALA A 12 -2.84 1.95 0.96
CA ALA A 12 -3.87 2.79 1.57
C ALA A 12 -3.83 4.22 1.02
N ARG A 13 -2.63 4.76 0.79
CA ARG A 13 -2.44 6.07 0.16
C ARG A 13 -2.97 6.11 -1.28
N LEU A 14 -2.68 5.09 -2.09
CA LEU A 14 -3.19 4.99 -3.46
C LEU A 14 -4.70 4.92 -3.49
N LEU A 15 -5.31 4.14 -2.59
CA LEU A 15 -6.76 4.06 -2.47
C LEU A 15 -7.37 5.43 -2.13
N ALA A 16 -6.78 6.17 -1.19
CA ALA A 16 -7.22 7.53 -0.85
C ALA A 16 -7.12 8.48 -2.05
N CYS A 17 -6.02 8.45 -2.79
CA CYS A 17 -5.85 9.24 -4.01
C CYS A 17 -6.93 8.92 -5.05
N ARG A 18 -7.18 7.63 -5.34
CA ARG A 18 -8.22 7.20 -6.29
C ARG A 18 -9.62 7.66 -5.88
N ARG A 19 -9.95 7.55 -4.59
CA ARG A 19 -11.23 8.05 -4.05
C ARG A 19 -11.40 9.56 -4.15
N ALA A 20 -10.29 10.29 -4.11
CA ALA A 20 -10.26 11.74 -4.29
C ALA A 20 -10.19 12.17 -5.77
N GLY A 21 -10.23 11.23 -6.73
CA GLY A 21 -10.09 11.53 -8.15
C GLY A 21 -8.67 11.95 -8.56
N LEU A 22 -7.68 11.68 -7.71
CA LEU A 22 -6.26 11.98 -7.96
C LEU A 22 -5.55 10.78 -8.57
N PRO A 23 -4.45 10.99 -9.32
CA PRO A 23 -3.60 9.91 -9.80
C PRO A 23 -3.10 9.05 -8.64
N GLY A 24 -3.32 7.74 -8.71
CA GLY A 24 -2.87 6.78 -7.70
C GLY A 24 -2.33 5.54 -8.40
N GLN A 25 -1.02 5.53 -8.71
CA GLN A 25 -0.31 4.43 -9.36
C GLN A 25 0.91 4.03 -8.54
N LEU A 26 1.11 2.72 -8.41
CA LEU A 26 2.24 2.20 -7.63
C LEU A 26 3.57 2.35 -8.37
N ARG A 27 3.56 2.36 -9.70
CA ARG A 27 4.77 2.41 -10.53
C ARG A 27 5.55 3.70 -10.36
N THR A 28 4.93 4.83 -10.70
CA THR A 28 5.56 6.15 -10.74
C THR A 28 5.09 7.08 -9.63
N GLY A 29 3.86 6.90 -9.20
CA GLY A 29 3.20 7.46 -8.03
C GLY A 29 3.30 8.96 -7.83
N GLU A 30 2.62 9.73 -8.65
CA GLU A 30 2.29 11.08 -8.21
C GLU A 30 1.50 10.99 -6.89
N GLY A 31 2.02 11.61 -5.83
CA GLY A 31 1.41 11.57 -4.50
C GLY A 31 1.83 10.41 -3.58
N ALA A 32 2.63 9.44 -4.04
CA ALA A 32 3.21 8.39 -3.20
C ALA A 32 4.70 8.61 -2.94
N HIS A 33 5.13 8.46 -1.68
CA HIS A 33 6.54 8.56 -1.32
C HIS A 33 7.33 7.32 -1.77
N VAL A 34 6.73 6.14 -1.64
CA VAL A 34 7.28 4.85 -2.06
C VAL A 34 6.63 4.44 -3.37
N THR A 35 7.43 4.17 -4.41
CA THR A 35 6.98 3.70 -5.72
C THR A 35 7.90 2.61 -6.24
N LEU A 36 7.42 1.74 -7.12
CA LEU A 36 8.23 0.63 -7.64
C LEU A 36 9.49 1.10 -8.35
N GLU A 37 9.41 2.17 -9.14
CA GLU A 37 10.59 2.72 -9.81
C GLU A 37 11.62 3.30 -8.84
N LYS A 38 11.18 3.96 -7.75
CA LYS A 38 12.09 4.45 -6.72
C LYS A 38 12.75 3.29 -5.97
N LEU A 39 11.98 2.27 -5.61
CA LEU A 39 12.49 1.06 -4.95
C LEU A 39 13.54 0.35 -5.82
N GLN A 40 13.24 0.17 -7.10
CA GLN A 40 14.16 -0.48 -8.03
C GLN A 40 15.46 0.31 -8.20
N ARG A 41 15.38 1.63 -8.42
CA ARG A 41 16.57 2.51 -8.52
C ARG A 41 17.41 2.54 -7.25
N SER A 42 16.77 2.36 -6.10
CA SER A 42 17.45 2.35 -4.79
C SER A 42 17.96 0.96 -4.39
N GLY A 43 17.79 -0.07 -5.22
CA GLY A 43 18.30 -1.42 -4.98
C GLY A 43 17.52 -2.19 -3.90
N TYR A 44 16.21 -1.94 -3.77
CA TYR A 44 15.38 -2.71 -2.86
C TYR A 44 15.17 -4.14 -3.39
N LEU A 45 15.36 -5.10 -2.50
CA LEU A 45 15.09 -6.51 -2.74
C LEU A 45 13.64 -6.86 -2.40
N LEU A 46 13.15 -6.31 -1.29
CA LEU A 46 11.83 -6.62 -0.76
C LEU A 46 11.17 -5.36 -0.21
N GLN A 47 9.91 -5.19 -0.56
CA GLN A 47 9.01 -4.20 0.03
C GLN A 47 7.72 -4.86 0.48
N ASN A 48 7.42 -4.80 1.77
CA ASN A 48 6.14 -5.21 2.30
C ASN A 48 5.16 -4.04 2.25
N PHE A 49 4.12 -4.17 1.43
CA PHE A 49 3.01 -3.23 1.40
C PHE A 49 1.94 -3.66 2.41
N ALA A 50 1.77 -2.87 3.46
CA ALA A 50 0.77 -3.12 4.47
C ALA A 50 -0.64 -2.83 3.94
N LEU A 51 -1.55 -3.77 4.14
CA LEU A 51 -2.98 -3.59 3.91
C LEU A 51 -3.61 -3.28 5.27
N PHE A 52 -3.55 -2.01 5.64
CA PHE A 52 -3.86 -1.55 6.97
C PHE A 52 -5.18 -0.78 7.00
N VAL A 53 -6.07 -1.14 7.93
CA VAL A 53 -7.32 -0.43 8.20
C VAL A 53 -7.33 0.07 9.63
N ASN A 54 -7.47 1.37 9.80
CA ASN A 54 -7.68 1.99 11.10
C ASN A 54 -9.17 2.06 11.42
N LEU A 55 -9.58 1.42 12.50
CA LEU A 55 -10.97 1.43 12.96
C LEU A 55 -11.32 2.64 13.85
N GLN A 56 -10.38 3.55 14.08
CA GLN A 56 -10.60 4.72 14.92
C GLN A 56 -11.13 5.90 14.10
N GLY A 57 -12.44 6.08 14.19
CA GLY A 57 -13.09 7.36 13.93
C GLY A 57 -13.47 7.61 12.48
N GLU A 58 -14.59 8.25 12.30
CA GLU A 58 -14.98 8.92 11.08
C GLU A 58 -13.92 9.98 10.77
N THR A 59 -13.13 9.78 9.75
CA THR A 59 -12.32 10.86 9.20
C THR A 59 -13.27 11.78 8.44
N PRO A 60 -13.35 13.06 8.77
CA PRO A 60 -14.17 13.98 8.00
C PRO A 60 -13.72 13.97 6.53
N PRO A 61 -14.63 14.17 5.58
CA PRO A 61 -14.24 14.31 4.18
C PRO A 61 -13.24 15.47 4.06
N PRO A 62 -12.26 15.36 3.13
CA PRO A 62 -11.32 16.45 2.90
C PRO A 62 -12.11 17.69 2.48
N GLY A 63 -11.83 18.82 3.09
CA GLY A 63 -12.30 20.12 2.63
C GLY A 63 -11.68 20.45 1.27
N GLU A 64 -12.26 21.43 0.58
CA GLU A 64 -11.64 22.00 -0.63
C GLU A 64 -10.21 22.47 -0.27
N GLY A 65 -9.22 21.97 -1.04
CA GLY A 65 -7.81 22.26 -0.78
C GLY A 65 -7.10 21.32 0.17
N ALA A 66 -7.64 20.12 0.41
CA ALA A 66 -7.00 19.10 1.23
C ALA A 66 -5.55 18.83 0.84
N GLY A 67 -4.64 19.03 1.78
CA GLY A 67 -3.21 18.78 1.61
C GLY A 67 -2.83 17.30 1.76
N ALA A 68 -1.54 17.01 1.62
CA ALA A 68 -0.99 15.66 1.75
C ALA A 68 -1.29 15.01 3.11
N GLU A 69 -1.33 15.81 4.19
CA GLU A 69 -1.65 15.34 5.54
C GLU A 69 -3.11 14.89 5.66
N ASP A 70 -4.02 15.62 5.04
CA ASP A 70 -5.44 15.26 5.03
C ASP A 70 -5.67 13.98 4.24
N LEU A 71 -4.97 13.81 3.12
CA LEU A 71 -5.00 12.58 2.33
C LEU A 71 -4.42 11.39 3.13
N TYR A 72 -3.38 11.61 3.94
CA TYR A 72 -2.85 10.58 4.82
C TYR A 72 -3.86 10.17 5.89
N ARG A 73 -4.50 11.13 6.56
CA ARG A 73 -5.58 10.86 7.54
C ARG A 73 -6.74 10.11 6.92
N LEU A 74 -7.10 10.46 5.67
CA LEU A 74 -8.14 9.78 4.92
C LEU A 74 -7.77 8.34 4.57
N SER A 75 -6.50 8.07 4.26
CA SER A 75 -6.01 6.72 3.96
C SER A 75 -6.05 5.79 5.16
N MET A 76 -6.05 6.35 6.38
CA MET A 76 -6.05 5.57 7.62
C MET A 76 -7.46 5.31 8.17
N GLY A 77 -8.50 5.88 7.58
CA GLY A 77 -9.89 5.71 8.00
C GLY A 77 -10.63 4.63 7.20
N CYS A 78 -11.44 3.82 7.89
CA CYS A 78 -12.37 2.90 7.24
C CYS A 78 -13.56 3.68 6.67
N ARG A 79 -13.74 3.67 5.35
CA ARG A 79 -14.84 4.34 4.64
C ARG A 79 -15.88 3.38 4.07
N ALA A 80 -15.54 2.11 3.94
CA ALA A 80 -16.48 1.08 3.58
C ALA A 80 -17.42 0.78 4.75
N GLY A 81 -18.55 0.18 4.48
CA GLY A 81 -19.55 -0.16 5.50
C GLY A 81 -19.02 -1.10 6.59
N SER A 82 -17.91 -1.80 6.33
CA SER A 82 -17.24 -2.63 7.31
C SER A 82 -15.71 -2.63 7.13
N PRO A 83 -14.94 -2.90 8.20
CA PRO A 83 -13.49 -3.08 8.11
C PRO A 83 -13.07 -4.17 7.14
N LEU A 84 -13.85 -5.22 7.01
CA LEU A 84 -13.59 -6.31 6.08
C LEU A 84 -13.68 -5.83 4.62
N GLU A 85 -14.72 -5.09 4.27
CA GLU A 85 -14.87 -4.51 2.93
C GLU A 85 -13.68 -3.60 2.57
N GLU A 86 -13.22 -2.82 3.53
CA GLU A 86 -12.06 -1.94 3.32
C GLU A 86 -10.78 -2.74 3.08
N VAL A 87 -10.54 -3.80 3.87
CA VAL A 87 -9.39 -4.70 3.67
C VAL A 87 -9.46 -5.40 2.31
N LEU A 88 -10.64 -5.88 1.92
CA LEU A 88 -10.80 -6.51 0.61
C LEU A 88 -10.57 -5.52 -0.54
N THR A 89 -11.01 -4.27 -0.38
CA THR A 89 -10.74 -3.21 -1.36
C THR A 89 -9.25 -2.90 -1.48
N LEU A 90 -8.53 -2.85 -0.36
CA LEU A 90 -7.07 -2.69 -0.37
C LEU A 90 -6.37 -3.88 -0.99
N ALA A 91 -6.85 -5.09 -0.73
CA ALA A 91 -6.30 -6.31 -1.32
C ALA A 91 -6.49 -6.34 -2.84
N ASP A 92 -7.69 -6.01 -3.32
CA ASP A 92 -7.99 -5.92 -4.75
C ASP A 92 -7.08 -4.88 -5.44
N LEU A 93 -6.92 -3.70 -4.84
CA LEU A 93 -6.01 -2.68 -5.32
C LEU A 93 -4.56 -3.17 -5.37
N TYR A 94 -4.09 -3.83 -4.32
CA TYR A 94 -2.74 -4.39 -4.28
C TYR A 94 -2.50 -5.38 -5.42
N TRP A 95 -3.40 -6.33 -5.62
CA TRP A 95 -3.28 -7.33 -6.68
C TRP A 95 -3.33 -6.70 -8.06
N THR A 96 -4.24 -5.75 -8.29
CA THR A 96 -4.33 -4.99 -9.53
C THR A 96 -3.03 -4.26 -9.85
N GLU A 97 -2.42 -3.60 -8.85
CA GLU A 97 -1.13 -2.92 -9.03
C GLU A 97 0.03 -3.90 -9.27
N MET A 98 0.04 -5.06 -8.61
CA MET A 98 1.07 -6.08 -8.82
C MET A 98 0.99 -6.68 -10.23
N GLU A 99 -0.21 -6.99 -10.71
CA GLU A 99 -0.43 -7.48 -12.08
C GLU A 99 -0.02 -6.46 -13.14
N ALA A 100 -0.41 -5.20 -12.94
CA ALA A 100 -0.07 -4.12 -13.86
C ALA A 100 1.45 -3.80 -13.92
N ASN A 101 2.22 -4.26 -12.94
CA ASN A 101 3.65 -3.97 -12.79
C ASN A 101 4.48 -5.25 -12.61
N GLU A 102 4.05 -6.37 -13.19
CA GLU A 102 4.74 -7.66 -13.06
C GLU A 102 6.19 -7.65 -13.57
N ASP A 103 6.54 -6.68 -14.42
CA ASP A 103 7.91 -6.45 -14.89
C ASP A 103 8.85 -5.95 -13.79
N LEU A 104 8.36 -5.23 -12.78
CA LEU A 104 9.14 -4.61 -11.70
C LEU A 104 9.03 -5.33 -10.36
N ALA A 105 7.86 -5.86 -10.04
CA ALA A 105 7.58 -6.46 -8.74
C ALA A 105 6.75 -7.73 -8.87
N VAL A 106 6.87 -8.60 -7.87
CA VAL A 106 6.13 -9.85 -7.84
C VAL A 106 5.70 -10.20 -6.41
N PRO A 107 4.44 -10.60 -6.20
CA PRO A 107 3.99 -11.12 -4.91
C PRO A 107 4.74 -12.41 -4.55
N VAL A 108 5.18 -12.51 -3.28
CA VAL A 108 5.90 -13.69 -2.78
C VAL A 108 5.31 -14.19 -1.47
N ARG A 109 5.35 -15.51 -1.26
CA ARG A 109 4.84 -16.19 -0.07
C ARG A 109 5.89 -17.04 0.64
N SER A 110 7.08 -17.15 0.05
CA SER A 110 8.16 -17.97 0.57
C SER A 110 9.53 -17.35 0.27
N PHE A 111 10.53 -17.78 1.03
CA PHE A 111 11.92 -17.41 0.77
C PHE A 111 12.38 -17.82 -0.64
N GLN A 112 11.93 -18.97 -1.13
CA GLN A 112 12.30 -19.46 -2.47
C GLN A 112 11.72 -18.55 -3.56
N GLU A 113 10.49 -18.07 -3.40
CA GLU A 113 9.89 -17.11 -4.35
C GLU A 113 10.60 -15.77 -4.30
N MET A 114 10.97 -15.29 -3.11
CA MET A 114 11.78 -14.07 -2.95
C MET A 114 13.12 -14.19 -3.67
N GLU A 115 13.79 -15.33 -3.53
CA GLU A 115 15.07 -15.57 -4.20
C GLU A 115 14.94 -15.63 -5.74
N ARG A 116 13.84 -16.20 -6.25
CA ARG A 116 13.52 -16.16 -7.68
C ARG A 116 13.26 -14.74 -8.17
N ALA A 117 12.52 -13.93 -7.38
CA ALA A 117 12.29 -12.52 -7.67
C ALA A 117 13.63 -11.76 -7.77
N ARG A 118 14.53 -11.99 -6.80
CA ARG A 118 15.86 -11.40 -6.78
C ARG A 118 16.67 -11.76 -8.03
N GLN A 119 16.68 -13.04 -8.42
CA GLN A 119 17.39 -13.53 -9.61
C GLN A 119 16.82 -12.93 -10.90
N ALA A 120 15.51 -12.66 -10.92
CA ALA A 120 14.84 -11.99 -12.03
C ALA A 120 14.98 -10.44 -12.02
N GLY A 121 15.69 -9.87 -11.04
CA GLY A 121 15.85 -8.42 -10.90
C GLY A 121 14.56 -7.69 -10.48
N LYS A 122 13.59 -8.41 -9.89
CA LYS A 122 12.31 -7.88 -9.46
C LYS A 122 12.26 -7.65 -7.95
N ILE A 123 11.43 -6.72 -7.54
CA ILE A 123 11.15 -6.46 -6.12
C ILE A 123 10.20 -7.55 -5.63
N ALA A 124 10.58 -8.25 -4.58
CA ALA A 124 9.71 -9.19 -3.88
C ALA A 124 8.71 -8.43 -3.01
N SER A 125 7.43 -8.75 -3.08
CA SER A 125 6.40 -8.13 -2.26
C SER A 125 5.59 -9.19 -1.52
N PRO A 126 5.84 -9.43 -0.22
CA PRO A 126 4.93 -10.21 0.59
C PRO A 126 3.66 -9.40 0.84
N ALA A 127 2.50 -10.04 0.66
CA ALA A 127 1.21 -9.45 1.02
C ALA A 127 0.92 -9.72 2.48
N ASN A 128 0.94 -8.70 3.33
CA ASN A 128 0.58 -8.81 4.74
C ASN A 128 -0.68 -8.00 5.03
N PHE A 129 -1.67 -8.68 5.60
CA PHE A 129 -2.91 -8.07 6.05
C PHE A 129 -2.80 -7.71 7.52
N PHE A 130 -2.91 -6.43 7.86
CA PHE A 130 -2.97 -5.96 9.24
C PHE A 130 -4.31 -5.29 9.53
N ILE A 131 -5.11 -5.92 10.39
CA ILE A 131 -6.28 -5.27 10.99
C ILE A 131 -5.87 -4.86 12.40
N ARG A 132 -5.68 -3.56 12.63
CA ARG A 132 -5.42 -3.04 13.96
C ARG A 132 -6.73 -2.64 14.64
N ILE A 133 -7.21 -3.49 15.53
CA ILE A 133 -8.37 -3.21 16.38
C ILE A 133 -7.86 -2.50 17.64
N PHE A 134 -7.96 -1.18 17.71
CA PHE A 134 -7.82 -0.46 18.97
C PHE A 134 -9.14 -0.55 19.71
N ARG A 135 -9.21 -1.47 20.68
CA ARG A 135 -10.29 -1.45 21.65
C ARG A 135 -10.04 -0.26 22.58
N LYS A 136 -10.90 0.78 22.55
CA LYS A 136 -10.94 1.76 23.63
C LYS A 136 -11.23 0.99 24.91
N SER A 137 -10.27 0.91 25.84
CA SER A 137 -10.58 0.59 27.24
C SER A 137 -11.52 1.67 27.77
N ARG A 138 -12.68 1.24 28.22
CA ARG A 138 -13.64 2.10 28.95
C ARG A 138 -13.04 2.50 30.28
#